data_510f7ad196835ccb76a735a0e075d4ba
#
_entry.id   510f7ad196835ccb76a735a0e075d4ba
#
_cell.length_a   1.000
_cell.length_b   1.000
_cell.length_c   1.000
_cell.angle_alpha   90.00
_cell.angle_beta   90.00
_cell.angle_gamma   90.00
#
_symmetry.space_group_name_H-M   'P 1'
#
loop_
_entity.id
_entity.type
_entity.pdbx_description
1 polymer ?
#
loop_
_entity_poly.entity_id
_entity_poly.type
_entity_poly.pdbx_seq_one_letter_code
_entity_poly.pdbx_strand_id
1 'polypeptide(L)' 'MMSNGSTPSLSELDARIAILRDNIRQLIEQAAGYSGAEDEERNADRIAQQTEELETLTKQRDALLKK' A
#
# COMPACT_ATOMS: atom_id res chain seq x y z
N MET A 1 -4.04 -17.82 -18.75
CA MET A 1 -3.99 -17.34 -18.59
C MET A 1 -4.14 -16.61 -18.26
N MET A 2 -4.21 -16.10 -18.06
CA MET A 2 -4.28 -15.42 -17.75
C MET A 2 -4.57 -14.59 -17.52
N SER A 3 -4.79 -14.14 -17.27
CA SER A 3 -5.07 -13.39 -17.01
C SER A 3 -5.22 -12.45 -17.09
N ASN A 4 -5.22 -12.01 -17.23
CA ASN A 4 -5.27 -11.15 -17.23
C ASN A 4 -5.48 -10.23 -16.99
N GLY A 5 -5.46 -10.23 -17.01
CA GLY A 5 -5.34 -9.29 -16.25
C GLY A 5 -5.77 -7.89 -16.20
N SER A 6 -6.92 -7.62 -16.54
CA SER A 6 -7.33 -6.24 -16.43
C SER A 6 -7.77 -5.90 -15.01
N THR A 7 -8.44 -6.83 -14.35
CA THR A 7 -8.94 -6.54 -13.02
C THR A 7 -8.47 -7.61 -12.04
N PRO A 8 -7.76 -7.21 -10.99
CA PRO A 8 -7.35 -8.20 -9.99
C PRO A 8 -8.56 -8.75 -9.25
N SER A 9 -8.44 -9.98 -8.81
CA SER A 9 -9.49 -10.61 -8.04
C SER A 9 -9.51 -10.03 -6.63
N LEU A 10 -10.60 -10.26 -5.93
CA LEU A 10 -10.71 -9.81 -4.54
C LEU A 10 -9.58 -10.36 -3.70
N SER A 11 -9.27 -11.62 -3.92
CA SER A 11 -8.21 -12.28 -3.18
C SER A 11 -6.85 -11.60 -3.45
N GLU A 12 -6.60 -11.24 -4.69
CA GLU A 12 -5.37 -10.55 -5.04
C GLU A 12 -5.31 -9.15 -4.42
N LEU A 13 -6.43 -8.46 -4.44
CA LEU A 13 -6.48 -7.13 -3.84
C LEU A 13 -6.23 -7.21 -2.34
N ASP A 14 -6.84 -8.17 -1.68
CA ASP A 14 -6.62 -8.36 -0.25
C ASP A 14 -5.16 -8.62 0.06
N ALA A 15 -4.52 -9.47 -0.75
CA ALA A 15 -3.12 -9.79 -0.54
C ALA A 15 -2.24 -8.55 -0.70
N ARG A 16 -2.50 -7.78 -1.74
CA ARG A 16 -1.72 -6.57 -1.98
C ARG A 16 -1.93 -5.53 -0.90
N ILE A 17 -3.17 -5.39 -0.47
CA ILE A 17 -3.49 -4.45 0.60
C ILE A 17 -2.75 -4.84 1.87
N ALA A 18 -2.73 -6.12 2.19
CA ALA A 18 -2.01 -6.59 3.37
C ALA A 18 -0.51 -6.30 3.27
N ILE A 19 0.07 -6.53 2.10
CA ILE A 19 1.48 -6.27 1.90
C ILE A 19 1.79 -4.78 2.04
N LEU A 20 0.96 -3.93 1.44
CA LEU A 20 1.16 -2.50 1.52
C LEU A 20 1.04 -1.99 2.95
N ARG A 21 0.05 -2.49 3.67
CA ARG A 21 -0.13 -2.09 5.07
C ARG A 21 1.09 -2.47 5.90
N ASP A 22 1.61 -3.65 5.65
CA ASP A 22 2.80 -4.10 6.37
C ASP A 22 4.00 -3.23 6.01
N ASN A 23 4.17 -2.93 4.74
CA ASN A 23 5.27 -2.08 4.29
C ASN A 23 5.19 -0.69 4.90
N ILE A 24 4.01 -0.12 4.91
CA ILE A 24 3.81 1.21 5.49
C ILE A 24 4.17 1.18 6.97
N ARG A 25 3.73 0.15 7.66
CA ARG A 25 4.01 0.02 9.07
C ARG A 25 5.51 -0.06 9.32
N GLN A 26 6.21 -0.84 8.52
CA GLN A 26 7.67 -0.95 8.65
C GLN A 26 8.35 0.38 8.38
N LEU A 27 7.88 1.10 7.36
CA LEU A 27 8.45 2.40 7.06
C LEU A 27 8.26 3.38 8.21
N ILE A 28 7.10 3.34 8.83
CA ILE A 28 6.82 4.21 9.96
C ILE A 28 7.72 3.85 11.13
N GLU A 29 7.89 2.56 11.37
CA GLU A 29 8.74 2.11 12.46
C GLU A 29 10.19 2.51 12.21
N GLN A 30 10.65 2.39 10.98
CA GLN A 30 12.00 2.80 10.64
C GLN A 30 12.18 4.30 10.81
N ALA A 31 11.19 5.06 10.38
CA ALA A 31 11.26 6.52 10.51
C ALA A 31 11.34 6.93 11.96
N ALA A 32 10.63 6.22 12.83
CA ALA A 32 10.64 6.53 14.25
C ALA A 32 11.99 6.26 14.87
N GLY A 33 12.74 5.32 14.29
CA GLY A 33 14.06 4.98 14.81
C GLY A 33 15.18 5.86 14.32
N TYR A 34 14.93 6.65 13.27
CA TYR A 34 15.93 7.54 12.69
C TYR A 34 15.77 8.94 13.23
N SER A 35 16.88 9.62 13.37
CA SER A 35 16.86 11.00 13.81
C SER A 35 17.42 11.94 12.75
N GLY A 36 17.69 11.46 11.55
CA GLY A 36 18.24 12.27 10.48
C GLY A 36 17.15 12.91 9.63
N ALA A 37 17.26 14.21 9.43
CA ALA A 37 16.25 14.96 8.70
C ALA A 37 16.17 14.53 7.23
N GLU A 38 17.30 14.18 6.64
CA GLU A 38 17.35 13.80 5.24
C GLU A 38 16.54 12.54 4.99
N ASP A 39 16.70 11.57 5.89
CA ASP A 39 16.00 10.31 5.75
C ASP A 39 14.52 10.47 6.01
N GLU A 40 14.15 11.43 6.83
CA GLU A 40 12.74 11.69 7.13
C GLU A 40 11.97 12.08 5.88
N GLU A 41 12.57 12.93 5.04
CA GLU A 41 11.91 13.38 3.81
C GLU A 41 11.65 12.21 2.88
N ARG A 42 12.66 11.38 2.69
CA ARG A 42 12.52 10.22 1.81
C ARG A 42 11.49 9.24 2.33
N ASN A 43 11.51 9.02 3.62
CA ASN A 43 10.56 8.10 4.22
C ASN A 43 9.14 8.63 4.12
N ALA A 44 8.99 9.94 4.29
CA ALA A 44 7.66 10.55 4.17
C ALA A 44 7.11 10.37 2.76
N ASP A 45 7.96 10.55 1.75
CA ASP A 45 7.54 10.36 0.37
C ASP A 45 7.12 8.92 0.11
N ARG A 46 7.88 7.98 0.60
CA ARG A 46 7.55 6.57 0.42
C ARG A 46 6.26 6.22 1.10
N ILE A 47 6.10 6.70 2.33
CA ILE A 47 4.88 6.42 3.07
C ILE A 47 3.69 7.01 2.34
N ALA A 48 3.83 8.23 1.81
CA ALA A 48 2.74 8.86 1.08
C ALA A 48 2.38 8.08 -0.18
N GLN A 49 3.39 7.64 -0.93
CA GLN A 49 3.14 6.86 -2.14
C GLN A 49 2.45 5.55 -1.83
N GLN A 50 2.93 4.85 -0.82
CA GLN A 50 2.35 3.57 -0.44
C GLN A 50 0.94 3.75 0.10
N THR A 51 0.71 4.82 0.83
CA THR A 51 -0.61 5.11 1.36
C THR A 51 -1.61 5.38 0.23
N GLU A 52 -1.15 6.13 -0.78
CA GLU A 52 -1.98 6.40 -1.95
C GLU A 52 -2.35 5.11 -2.66
N GLU A 53 -1.37 4.26 -2.84
CA GLU A 53 -1.60 2.98 -3.50
C GLU A 53 -2.56 2.13 -2.69
N LEU A 54 -2.38 2.14 -1.39
CA LEU A 54 -3.27 1.40 -0.50
C LEU A 54 -4.71 1.88 -0.63
N GLU A 55 -4.89 3.19 -0.68
CA GLU A 55 -6.22 3.76 -0.82
C GLU A 55 -6.86 3.36 -2.14
N THR A 56 -6.08 3.38 -3.21
CA THR A 56 -6.58 3.00 -4.52
C THR A 56 -7.04 1.55 -4.52
N LEU A 57 -6.22 0.67 -3.96
CA LEU A 57 -6.57 -0.74 -3.90
C LEU A 57 -7.77 -0.98 -3.01
N THR A 58 -7.86 -0.24 -1.92
CA THR A 58 -8.99 -0.38 -1.01
C THR A 58 -10.28 0.03 -1.70
N LYS A 59 -10.23 1.09 -2.50
CA LYS A 59 -11.39 1.53 -3.24
C LYS A 59 -11.82 0.48 -4.26
N GLN A 60 -10.86 -0.12 -4.94
CA GLN A 60 -11.16 -1.18 -5.89
C GLN A 60 -11.80 -2.36 -5.19
N ARG A 61 -11.28 -2.71 -4.04
CA ARG A 61 -11.84 -3.79 -3.25
C ARG A 61 -13.28 -3.49 -2.84
N ASP A 62 -13.50 -2.27 -2.36
CA ASP A 62 -14.83 -1.86 -1.95
C ASP A 62 -15.82 -1.92 -3.11
N ALA A 63 -15.36 -1.51 -4.29
CA ALA A 63 -16.22 -1.53 -5.48
C ALA A 63 -16.62 -2.97 -5.81
N LEU A 64 -15.72 -3.90 -5.66
CA LEU A 64 -16.03 -5.31 -5.90
C LEU A 64 -17.02 -5.85 -4.88
N LEU A 65 -16.86 -5.43 -3.63
CA LEU A 65 -17.73 -5.91 -2.58
C LEU A 65 -19.12 -5.31 -2.63
N LYS A 66 -19.24 -4.14 -3.24
CA LYS A 66 -20.51 -3.46 -3.28
C LYS A 66 -21.47 -4.03 -4.33
N LYS A 67 -21.00 -4.91 -5.15
CA LYS A 67 -21.90 -5.57 -6.09
C LYS A 67 -22.81 -6.56 -5.38
#